data_2b645d401fb353064addab9faf716c5b
#
_entry.id   2b645d401fb353064addab9faf716c5b
#
_cell.length_a   1.000
_cell.length_b   1.000
_cell.length_c   1.000
_cell.angle_alpha   90.00
_cell.angle_beta   90.00
_cell.angle_gamma   90.00
#
_symmetry.space_group_name_H-M   'P 1'
#
loop_
_entity.id
_entity.type
_entity.pdbx_description
1 polymer ?
#
loop_
_entity_poly.entity_id
_entity_poly.type
_entity_poly.pdbx_seq_one_letter_code
_entity_poly.pdbx_strand_id
1 'polypeptide(L)'
;MNSRFKKFLRYFLTLTVGFFALSVSMVVIYRFAPVPYTPLMFWKSTLSVFSEDWVGIDKKWVPIEEIASPMKRAVIRAEDAKFYIHNGFDYEAIQAAIKYNKTHKKQKGASTISQQTAKNVFLWPSRSWIRKGMEAYFTVLIEFMWPKERIMEVYLNVIELGPGVYGVEAAAKKYFHKKAKNLNNREASLMAAVLPNPIKFKINKPSAYVLRRQRKIMGGGAVIAQAKPEVKAQETQEFFDIKFDDEDTAEKENPQATPSESPAGENSN
;
A
#
# COMPACT_ATOMS: atom_id res chain seq x y z
N MET A 1 -17.10 -45.37 -4.35
CA MET A 1 -17.10 -43.87 -4.35
C MET A 1 -18.31 -43.39 -5.08
N ASN A 2 -19.21 -42.62 -4.42
CA ASN A 2 -20.51 -42.21 -4.92
C ASN A 2 -20.37 -41.33 -6.22
N SER A 3 -21.25 -41.55 -7.22
CA SER A 3 -21.25 -40.78 -8.49
C SER A 3 -21.27 -39.25 -8.27
N ARG A 4 -22.01 -38.78 -7.28
CA ARG A 4 -22.07 -37.35 -6.89
C ARG A 4 -20.72 -36.83 -6.39
N PHE A 5 -19.99 -37.62 -5.61
CA PHE A 5 -18.65 -37.26 -5.11
C PHE A 5 -17.63 -37.18 -6.24
N LYS A 6 -17.67 -38.10 -7.22
CA LYS A 6 -16.80 -38.04 -8.40
C LYS A 6 -17.05 -36.77 -9.24
N LYS A 7 -18.33 -36.36 -9.40
CA LYS A 7 -18.70 -35.12 -10.10
C LYS A 7 -18.19 -33.89 -9.32
N PHE A 8 -18.43 -33.83 -8.02
CA PHE A 8 -17.93 -32.76 -7.15
C PHE A 8 -16.41 -32.62 -7.24
N LEU A 9 -15.68 -33.72 -7.10
CA LEU A 9 -14.21 -33.73 -7.18
C LEU A 9 -13.73 -33.22 -8.56
N ARG A 10 -14.40 -33.63 -9.65
CA ARG A 10 -14.08 -33.15 -10.99
C ARG A 10 -14.26 -31.64 -11.11
N TYR A 11 -15.41 -31.11 -10.68
CA TYR A 11 -15.66 -29.67 -10.73
C TYR A 11 -14.68 -28.88 -9.86
N PHE A 12 -14.42 -29.37 -8.65
CA PHE A 12 -13.43 -28.75 -7.77
C PHE A 12 -12.04 -28.70 -8.41
N LEU A 13 -11.59 -29.82 -8.98
CA LEU A 13 -10.30 -29.87 -9.67
C LEU A 13 -10.26 -28.96 -10.88
N THR A 14 -11.31 -28.95 -11.70
CA THR A 14 -11.40 -28.04 -12.87
C THR A 14 -11.34 -26.57 -12.47
N LEU A 15 -12.08 -26.17 -11.44
CA LEU A 15 -12.06 -24.81 -10.91
C LEU A 15 -10.67 -24.42 -10.35
N THR A 16 -10.05 -25.34 -9.63
CA THR A 16 -8.71 -25.14 -9.08
C THR A 16 -7.67 -24.95 -10.19
N VAL A 17 -7.65 -25.86 -11.17
CA VAL A 17 -6.74 -25.75 -12.33
C VAL A 17 -7.03 -24.46 -13.12
N GLY A 18 -8.30 -24.15 -13.35
CA GLY A 18 -8.72 -22.93 -14.04
C GLY A 18 -8.26 -21.66 -13.30
N PHE A 19 -8.37 -21.64 -11.98
CA PHE A 19 -7.87 -20.53 -11.16
C PHE A 19 -6.35 -20.34 -11.32
N PHE A 20 -5.57 -21.41 -11.20
CA PHE A 20 -4.10 -21.31 -11.36
C PHE A 20 -3.71 -20.90 -12.78
N ALA A 21 -4.35 -21.48 -13.79
CA ALA A 21 -4.10 -21.12 -15.19
C ALA A 21 -4.41 -19.65 -15.45
N LEU A 22 -5.56 -19.15 -14.98
CA LEU A 22 -5.94 -17.74 -15.14
C LEU A 22 -4.99 -16.81 -14.39
N SER A 23 -4.65 -17.12 -13.13
CA SER A 23 -3.76 -16.27 -12.32
C SER A 23 -2.36 -16.16 -12.92
N VAL A 24 -1.78 -17.28 -13.38
CA VAL A 24 -0.48 -17.29 -14.07
C VAL A 24 -0.57 -16.50 -15.38
N SER A 25 -1.63 -16.72 -16.17
CA SER A 25 -1.83 -15.97 -17.43
C SER A 25 -1.92 -14.47 -17.20
N MET A 26 -2.64 -14.01 -16.16
CA MET A 26 -2.70 -12.59 -15.79
C MET A 26 -1.32 -12.04 -15.42
N VAL A 27 -0.55 -12.78 -14.62
CA VAL A 27 0.82 -12.38 -14.26
C VAL A 27 1.72 -12.28 -15.48
N VAL A 28 1.63 -13.24 -16.41
CA VAL A 28 2.39 -13.20 -17.68
C VAL A 28 1.98 -11.98 -18.52
N ILE A 29 0.69 -11.74 -18.70
CA ILE A 29 0.20 -10.60 -19.47
C ILE A 29 0.69 -9.28 -18.86
N TYR A 30 0.54 -9.11 -17.54
CA TYR A 30 0.95 -7.89 -16.86
C TYR A 30 2.47 -7.74 -16.71
N ARG A 31 3.26 -8.74 -17.04
CA ARG A 31 4.70 -8.59 -17.22
C ARG A 31 5.03 -7.60 -18.35
N PHE A 32 4.23 -7.58 -19.41
CA PHE A 32 4.51 -6.82 -20.64
C PHE A 32 3.51 -5.71 -20.89
N ALA A 33 2.25 -5.90 -20.52
CA ALA A 33 1.18 -4.94 -20.75
C ALA A 33 0.95 -4.02 -19.54
N PRO A 34 0.54 -2.75 -19.75
CA PRO A 34 0.08 -1.88 -18.69
C PRO A 34 -1.09 -2.51 -17.92
N VAL A 35 -1.07 -2.40 -16.59
CA VAL A 35 -2.22 -2.80 -15.76
C VAL A 35 -3.29 -1.71 -15.90
N PRO A 36 -4.47 -1.99 -16.46
CA PRO A 36 -5.48 -0.95 -16.72
C PRO A 36 -6.12 -0.47 -15.41
N TYR A 37 -7.16 -1.14 -14.97
CA TYR A 37 -7.82 -0.93 -13.68
C TYR A 37 -7.73 -2.20 -12.85
N THR A 38 -7.62 -2.03 -11.53
CA THR A 38 -7.50 -3.17 -10.63
C THR A 38 -8.83 -3.45 -9.90
N PRO A 39 -9.05 -4.69 -9.43
CA PRO A 39 -10.24 -5.01 -8.64
C PRO A 39 -10.41 -4.07 -7.43
N LEU A 40 -9.30 -3.68 -6.81
CA LEU A 40 -9.30 -2.74 -5.69
C LEU A 40 -9.79 -1.34 -6.09
N MET A 41 -9.39 -0.84 -7.26
CA MET A 41 -9.85 0.46 -7.78
C MET A 41 -11.36 0.46 -8.03
N PHE A 42 -11.85 -0.57 -8.73
CA PHE A 42 -13.30 -0.74 -8.99
C PHE A 42 -14.10 -0.83 -7.70
N TRP A 43 -13.65 -1.65 -6.76
CA TRP A 43 -14.34 -1.82 -5.49
C TRP A 43 -14.46 -0.50 -4.72
N LYS A 44 -13.36 0.25 -4.61
CA LYS A 44 -13.37 1.55 -3.92
C LYS A 44 -14.24 2.58 -4.62
N SER A 45 -14.18 2.66 -5.95
CA SER A 45 -15.02 3.57 -6.72
C SER A 45 -16.50 3.21 -6.60
N THR A 46 -16.86 1.93 -6.66
CA THR A 46 -18.25 1.46 -6.52
C THR A 46 -18.81 1.77 -5.13
N LEU A 47 -18.03 1.54 -4.07
CA LEU A 47 -18.46 1.89 -2.72
C LEU A 47 -18.66 3.40 -2.53
N SER A 48 -17.87 4.22 -3.20
CA SER A 48 -18.00 5.67 -3.11
C SER A 48 -19.23 6.24 -3.85
N VAL A 49 -19.84 5.47 -4.76
CA VAL A 49 -21.10 5.87 -5.44
C VAL A 49 -22.26 6.02 -4.43
N PHE A 50 -22.21 5.25 -3.33
CA PHE A 50 -23.21 5.31 -2.27
C PHE A 50 -22.87 6.30 -1.16
N SER A 51 -21.77 7.05 -1.27
CA SER A 51 -21.37 8.11 -0.36
C SER A 51 -21.59 9.48 -1.00
N GLU A 52 -21.82 10.51 -0.19
CA GLU A 52 -21.97 11.89 -0.69
C GLU A 52 -20.71 12.39 -1.43
N ASP A 53 -19.56 11.79 -1.14
CA ASP A 53 -18.27 12.06 -1.78
C ASP A 53 -17.94 10.99 -2.83
N TRP A 54 -18.66 10.98 -3.97
CA TRP A 54 -18.28 10.08 -5.06
C TRP A 54 -16.88 10.40 -5.58
N VAL A 55 -16.01 9.41 -5.53
CA VAL A 55 -14.62 9.53 -5.98
C VAL A 55 -14.43 8.68 -7.22
N GLY A 56 -14.29 9.35 -8.37
CA GLY A 56 -13.93 8.70 -9.64
C GLY A 56 -12.50 8.11 -9.60
N ILE A 57 -12.15 7.35 -10.62
CA ILE A 57 -10.80 6.81 -10.78
C ILE A 57 -9.99 7.75 -11.69
N ASP A 58 -9.06 8.51 -11.10
CA ASP A 58 -8.06 9.28 -11.83
C ASP A 58 -6.76 8.47 -11.89
N LYS A 59 -6.46 7.92 -13.06
CA LYS A 59 -5.29 7.07 -13.31
C LYS A 59 -4.71 7.31 -14.69
N LYS A 60 -3.41 7.47 -14.76
CA LYS A 60 -2.67 7.51 -16.00
C LYS A 60 -1.41 6.67 -15.89
N TRP A 61 -1.31 5.64 -16.74
CA TRP A 61 -0.10 4.82 -16.84
C TRP A 61 1.01 5.58 -17.53
N VAL A 62 2.24 5.43 -17.02
CA VAL A 62 3.48 5.87 -17.66
C VAL A 62 4.56 4.81 -17.47
N PRO A 63 5.45 4.58 -18.46
CA PRO A 63 6.56 3.65 -18.31
C PRO A 63 7.54 4.15 -17.25
N ILE A 64 8.38 3.25 -16.73
CA ILE A 64 9.29 3.54 -15.60
C ILE A 64 10.31 4.64 -15.93
N GLU A 65 10.65 4.83 -17.20
CA GLU A 65 11.57 5.86 -17.71
C GLU A 65 10.93 7.26 -17.62
N GLU A 66 9.62 7.34 -17.67
CA GLU A 66 8.84 8.58 -17.51
C GLU A 66 8.53 8.91 -16.04
N ILE A 67 9.08 8.16 -15.09
CA ILE A 67 8.98 8.43 -13.65
C ILE A 67 10.35 8.87 -13.12
N ALA A 68 10.37 10.04 -12.50
CA ALA A 68 11.59 10.63 -11.95
C ALA A 68 12.30 9.68 -10.97
N SER A 69 13.63 9.57 -11.08
CA SER A 69 14.44 8.77 -10.15
C SER A 69 14.27 9.16 -8.67
N PRO A 70 14.04 10.44 -8.30
CA PRO A 70 13.65 10.79 -6.94
C PRO A 70 12.43 10.03 -6.41
N MET A 71 11.41 9.77 -7.23
CA MET A 71 10.22 9.05 -6.79
C MET A 71 10.51 7.59 -6.48
N LYS A 72 11.27 6.92 -7.34
CA LYS A 72 11.71 5.53 -7.10
C LYS A 72 12.48 5.41 -5.79
N ARG A 73 13.45 6.32 -5.56
CA ARG A 73 14.21 6.35 -4.30
C ARG A 73 13.36 6.66 -3.07
N ALA A 74 12.41 7.58 -3.21
CA ALA A 74 11.55 7.96 -2.09
C ALA A 74 10.65 6.81 -1.62
N VAL A 75 10.05 6.05 -2.54
CA VAL A 75 9.20 4.89 -2.16
C VAL A 75 10.03 3.75 -1.58
N ILE A 76 11.23 3.49 -2.10
CA ILE A 76 12.13 2.48 -1.52
C ILE A 76 12.46 2.84 -0.08
N ARG A 77 12.83 4.09 0.19
CA ARG A 77 13.14 4.55 1.55
C ARG A 77 11.93 4.56 2.47
N ALA A 78 10.75 4.87 1.93
CA ALA A 78 9.54 4.97 2.71
C ALA A 78 8.90 3.62 3.04
N GLU A 79 8.97 2.65 2.11
CA GLU A 79 8.17 1.44 2.15
C GLU A 79 9.00 0.16 2.25
N ASP A 80 10.19 0.13 1.63
CA ASP A 80 10.92 -1.12 1.45
C ASP A 80 12.41 -0.86 1.14
N ALA A 81 13.19 -0.56 2.16
CA ALA A 81 14.61 -0.18 1.98
C ALA A 81 15.47 -1.31 1.37
N LYS A 82 15.00 -2.56 1.43
CA LYS A 82 15.69 -3.75 0.91
C LYS A 82 15.06 -4.30 -0.37
N PHE A 83 14.22 -3.52 -1.07
CA PHE A 83 13.45 -3.95 -2.24
C PHE A 83 14.27 -4.73 -3.28
N TYR A 84 15.48 -4.27 -3.59
CA TYR A 84 16.35 -4.92 -4.58
C TYR A 84 17.16 -6.10 -4.03
N ILE A 85 17.06 -6.39 -2.72
CA ILE A 85 17.87 -7.44 -2.06
C ILE A 85 17.05 -8.71 -1.82
N HIS A 86 15.77 -8.54 -1.37
CA HIS A 86 14.91 -9.68 -1.07
C HIS A 86 14.08 -10.15 -2.26
N ASN A 87 13.56 -11.37 -2.20
CA ASN A 87 12.66 -11.97 -3.19
C ASN A 87 11.21 -11.93 -2.71
N GLY A 88 10.63 -10.73 -2.59
CA GLY A 88 9.22 -10.51 -2.25
C GLY A 88 8.92 -10.39 -0.76
N PHE A 89 9.75 -10.94 0.11
CA PHE A 89 9.55 -10.92 1.56
C PHE A 89 10.82 -10.48 2.28
N ASP A 90 10.74 -9.43 3.09
CA ASP A 90 11.81 -9.06 4.01
C ASP A 90 11.64 -9.81 5.34
N TYR A 91 12.29 -10.95 5.46
CA TYR A 91 12.20 -11.80 6.65
C TYR A 91 12.73 -11.13 7.91
N GLU A 92 13.74 -10.27 7.78
CA GLU A 92 14.28 -9.54 8.93
C GLU A 92 13.27 -8.51 9.43
N ALA A 93 12.64 -7.75 8.53
CA ALA A 93 11.58 -6.82 8.88
C ALA A 93 10.36 -7.55 9.48
N ILE A 94 10.00 -8.72 8.96
CA ILE A 94 8.92 -9.54 9.51
C ILE A 94 9.24 -9.98 10.94
N GLN A 95 10.45 -10.49 11.18
CA GLN A 95 10.87 -10.91 12.52
C GLN A 95 10.91 -9.72 13.50
N ALA A 96 11.44 -8.58 13.06
CA ALA A 96 11.45 -7.35 13.85
C ALA A 96 10.03 -6.88 14.20
N ALA A 97 9.12 -6.91 13.22
CA ALA A 97 7.70 -6.57 13.44
C ALA A 97 7.03 -7.53 14.44
N ILE A 98 7.24 -8.84 14.32
CA ILE A 98 6.69 -9.84 15.25
C ILE A 98 7.20 -9.58 16.67
N LYS A 99 8.51 -9.33 16.83
CA LYS A 99 9.12 -9.04 18.15
C LYS A 99 8.51 -7.77 18.77
N TYR A 100 8.41 -6.71 17.97
CA TYR A 100 7.81 -5.45 18.40
C TYR A 100 6.34 -5.64 18.82
N ASN A 101 5.55 -6.33 18.02
CA ASN A 101 4.12 -6.52 18.23
C ASN A 101 3.77 -7.36 19.48
N LYS A 102 4.72 -8.13 20.00
CA LYS A 102 4.55 -8.86 21.29
C LYS A 102 4.55 -7.92 22.50
N THR A 103 5.21 -6.79 22.41
CA THR A 103 5.45 -5.87 23.55
C THR A 103 4.70 -4.55 23.43
N HIS A 104 4.15 -4.22 22.26
CA HIS A 104 3.50 -2.94 22.00
C HIS A 104 2.06 -3.13 21.56
N LYS A 105 1.17 -2.27 22.05
CA LYS A 105 -0.26 -2.24 21.63
C LYS A 105 -0.43 -1.86 20.16
N LYS A 106 0.41 -0.96 19.67
CA LYS A 106 0.45 -0.55 18.27
C LYS A 106 1.17 -1.60 17.44
N GLN A 107 0.49 -2.11 16.43
CA GLN A 107 1.03 -3.17 15.58
C GLN A 107 1.92 -2.59 14.47
N LYS A 108 3.05 -3.23 14.22
CA LYS A 108 3.93 -2.94 13.08
C LYS A 108 3.63 -3.88 11.92
N GLY A 109 3.51 -3.35 10.71
CA GLY A 109 3.49 -4.14 9.47
C GLY A 109 4.91 -4.30 8.91
N ALA A 110 5.12 -5.27 8.04
CA ALA A 110 6.38 -5.49 7.32
C ALA A 110 6.10 -5.87 5.86
N SER A 111 5.10 -5.24 5.25
CA SER A 111 4.73 -5.52 3.87
C SER A 111 5.68 -4.81 2.92
N THR A 112 6.25 -5.56 1.97
CA THR A 112 7.17 -5.08 0.94
C THR A 112 6.45 -4.41 -0.23
N ILE A 113 7.18 -3.70 -1.08
CA ILE A 113 6.66 -3.15 -2.34
C ILE A 113 6.05 -4.27 -3.20
N SER A 114 6.66 -5.45 -3.26
CA SER A 114 6.15 -6.59 -4.02
C SER A 114 4.82 -7.10 -3.48
N GLN A 115 4.68 -7.22 -2.16
CA GLN A 115 3.42 -7.59 -1.52
C GLN A 115 2.32 -6.54 -1.75
N GLN A 116 2.67 -5.26 -1.66
CA GLN A 116 1.73 -4.17 -1.95
C GLN A 116 1.30 -4.18 -3.44
N THR A 117 2.24 -4.48 -4.36
CA THR A 117 1.93 -4.62 -5.79
C THR A 117 0.98 -5.77 -6.03
N ALA A 118 1.28 -6.95 -5.50
CA ALA A 118 0.42 -8.14 -5.60
C ALA A 118 -0.99 -7.86 -5.06
N LYS A 119 -1.08 -7.24 -3.89
CA LYS A 119 -2.36 -6.83 -3.28
C LYS A 119 -3.14 -5.88 -4.18
N ASN A 120 -2.50 -4.81 -4.66
CA ASN A 120 -3.19 -3.75 -5.38
C ASN A 120 -3.64 -4.19 -6.79
N VAL A 121 -2.89 -5.09 -7.44
CA VAL A 121 -3.17 -5.54 -8.81
C VAL A 121 -4.20 -6.65 -8.86
N PHE A 122 -4.11 -7.64 -7.97
CA PHE A 122 -4.84 -8.90 -8.12
C PHE A 122 -5.94 -9.11 -7.09
N LEU A 123 -5.97 -8.33 -5.98
CA LEU A 123 -6.85 -8.64 -4.85
C LEU A 123 -7.88 -7.54 -4.59
N TRP A 124 -8.84 -7.90 -3.77
CA TRP A 124 -9.92 -7.04 -3.28
C TRP A 124 -9.60 -6.47 -1.89
N PRO A 125 -10.23 -5.38 -1.47
CA PRO A 125 -10.06 -4.85 -0.13
C PRO A 125 -10.80 -5.73 0.88
N SER A 126 -10.05 -6.45 1.69
CA SER A 126 -10.55 -7.28 2.79
C SER A 126 -9.44 -7.51 3.80
N ARG A 127 -9.82 -7.70 5.08
CA ARG A 127 -8.91 -8.09 6.16
C ARG A 127 -9.17 -9.54 6.52
N SER A 128 -8.71 -10.48 5.70
CA SER A 128 -8.85 -11.91 5.96
C SER A 128 -7.54 -12.66 5.74
N TRP A 129 -7.35 -13.76 6.48
CA TRP A 129 -6.20 -14.63 6.30
C TRP A 129 -6.14 -15.26 4.91
N ILE A 130 -7.30 -15.54 4.31
CA ILE A 130 -7.39 -16.04 2.92
C ILE A 130 -6.81 -15.01 1.96
N ARG A 131 -7.22 -13.74 2.07
CA ARG A 131 -6.66 -12.67 1.26
C ARG A 131 -5.15 -12.52 1.49
N LYS A 132 -4.66 -12.64 2.74
CA LYS A 132 -3.22 -12.58 3.02
C LYS A 132 -2.46 -13.76 2.42
N GLY A 133 -3.03 -14.95 2.41
CA GLY A 133 -2.48 -16.11 1.69
C GLY A 133 -2.41 -15.88 0.18
N MET A 134 -3.47 -15.30 -0.41
CA MET A 134 -3.50 -14.92 -1.82
C MET A 134 -2.47 -13.84 -2.16
N GLU A 135 -2.27 -12.87 -1.27
CA GLU A 135 -1.23 -11.85 -1.42
C GLU A 135 0.17 -12.51 -1.47
N ALA A 136 0.44 -13.45 -0.57
CA ALA A 136 1.71 -14.19 -0.59
C ALA A 136 1.87 -15.00 -1.88
N TYR A 137 0.83 -15.68 -2.34
CA TYR A 137 0.83 -16.43 -3.59
C TYR A 137 1.18 -15.53 -4.80
N PHE A 138 0.47 -14.42 -4.98
CA PHE A 138 0.77 -13.50 -6.08
C PHE A 138 2.13 -12.81 -5.92
N THR A 139 2.59 -12.57 -4.69
CA THR A 139 3.93 -12.03 -4.43
C THR A 139 5.00 -12.98 -4.97
N VAL A 140 4.89 -14.28 -4.69
CA VAL A 140 5.81 -15.29 -5.22
C VAL A 140 5.76 -15.32 -6.76
N LEU A 141 4.57 -15.28 -7.35
CA LEU A 141 4.42 -15.30 -8.80
C LEU A 141 5.07 -14.10 -9.48
N ILE A 142 4.81 -12.87 -8.99
CA ILE A 142 5.39 -11.67 -9.61
C ILE A 142 6.90 -11.61 -9.40
N GLU A 143 7.43 -12.01 -8.25
CA GLU A 143 8.88 -12.05 -8.02
C GLU A 143 9.59 -13.09 -8.88
N PHE A 144 8.95 -14.22 -9.15
CA PHE A 144 9.50 -15.25 -10.03
C PHE A 144 9.45 -14.82 -11.51
N MET A 145 8.40 -14.11 -11.92
CA MET A 145 8.13 -13.84 -13.34
C MET A 145 8.50 -12.44 -13.79
N TRP A 146 8.55 -11.44 -12.90
CA TRP A 146 8.83 -10.05 -13.26
C TRP A 146 10.20 -9.61 -12.74
N PRO A 147 10.96 -8.83 -13.51
CA PRO A 147 12.14 -8.15 -12.98
C PRO A 147 11.71 -7.08 -11.95
N LYS A 148 12.59 -6.72 -11.02
CA LYS A 148 12.33 -5.71 -9.98
C LYS A 148 11.89 -4.35 -10.55
N GLU A 149 12.45 -3.97 -11.69
CA GLU A 149 12.08 -2.74 -12.40
C GLU A 149 10.60 -2.78 -12.82
N ARG A 150 10.10 -3.95 -13.27
CA ARG A 150 8.69 -4.11 -13.63
C ARG A 150 7.78 -4.07 -12.41
N ILE A 151 8.18 -4.70 -11.31
CA ILE A 151 7.42 -4.62 -10.05
C ILE A 151 7.32 -3.16 -9.60
N MET A 152 8.43 -2.41 -9.63
CA MET A 152 8.46 -0.99 -9.29
C MET A 152 7.59 -0.15 -10.24
N GLU A 153 7.65 -0.40 -11.54
CA GLU A 153 6.84 0.29 -12.54
C GLU A 153 5.34 0.10 -12.27
N VAL A 154 4.93 -1.15 -12.09
CA VAL A 154 3.52 -1.48 -11.78
C VAL A 154 3.12 -0.83 -10.46
N TYR A 155 3.92 -0.97 -9.41
CA TYR A 155 3.68 -0.35 -8.10
C TYR A 155 3.39 1.15 -8.25
N LEU A 156 4.29 1.91 -8.88
CA LEU A 156 4.18 3.37 -9.03
C LEU A 156 2.99 3.79 -9.91
N ASN A 157 2.43 2.88 -10.70
CA ASN A 157 1.26 3.15 -11.54
C ASN A 157 -0.08 2.72 -10.91
N VAL A 158 -0.06 1.92 -9.82
CA VAL A 158 -1.30 1.40 -9.21
C VAL A 158 -1.53 1.85 -7.77
N ILE A 159 -0.51 2.38 -7.08
CA ILE A 159 -0.67 2.86 -5.71
C ILE A 159 -1.64 4.04 -5.63
N GLU A 160 -2.45 4.07 -4.58
CA GLU A 160 -3.30 5.20 -4.26
C GLU A 160 -2.48 6.31 -3.58
N LEU A 161 -2.64 7.54 -4.04
CA LEU A 161 -1.92 8.73 -3.55
C LEU A 161 -2.87 9.85 -3.10
N GLY A 162 -4.13 9.53 -3.00
CA GLY A 162 -5.21 10.38 -2.54
C GLY A 162 -6.55 9.77 -2.95
N PRO A 163 -7.68 10.27 -2.45
CA PRO A 163 -9.00 9.73 -2.80
C PRO A 163 -9.20 9.62 -4.30
N GLY A 164 -9.30 8.39 -4.82
CA GLY A 164 -9.47 8.07 -6.24
C GLY A 164 -8.30 8.39 -7.16
N VAL A 165 -7.15 8.80 -6.63
CA VAL A 165 -5.95 9.15 -7.41
C VAL A 165 -4.97 7.98 -7.37
N TYR A 166 -4.80 7.33 -8.51
CA TYR A 166 -3.97 6.14 -8.63
C TYR A 166 -2.78 6.39 -9.57
N GLY A 167 -1.60 6.06 -9.06
CA GLY A 167 -0.33 6.18 -9.77
C GLY A 167 0.27 7.58 -9.72
N VAL A 168 1.59 7.58 -9.90
CA VAL A 168 2.45 8.77 -9.72
C VAL A 168 2.15 9.86 -10.74
N GLU A 169 1.81 9.52 -11.99
CA GLU A 169 1.53 10.52 -13.03
C GLU A 169 0.24 11.29 -12.73
N ALA A 170 -0.83 10.61 -12.33
CA ALA A 170 -2.08 11.25 -11.95
C ALA A 170 -1.88 12.17 -10.73
N ALA A 171 -1.18 11.66 -9.70
CA ALA A 171 -0.88 12.44 -8.51
C ALA A 171 0.03 13.65 -8.79
N ALA A 172 1.07 13.50 -9.62
CA ALA A 172 1.96 14.58 -10.00
C ALA A 172 1.20 15.71 -10.73
N LYS A 173 0.28 15.34 -11.62
CA LYS A 173 -0.58 16.33 -12.30
C LYS A 173 -1.53 17.00 -11.34
N LYS A 174 -2.23 16.23 -10.51
CA LYS A 174 -3.25 16.74 -9.60
C LYS A 174 -2.68 17.69 -8.54
N TYR A 175 -1.56 17.33 -7.94
CA TYR A 175 -1.04 18.02 -6.76
C TYR A 175 0.11 19.00 -7.07
N PHE A 176 0.83 18.81 -8.16
CA PHE A 176 2.01 19.62 -8.49
C PHE A 176 1.94 20.25 -9.90
N HIS A 177 0.89 19.94 -10.68
CA HIS A 177 0.72 20.43 -12.07
C HIS A 177 1.90 20.07 -12.98
N LYS A 178 2.53 18.90 -12.73
CA LYS A 178 3.71 18.40 -13.43
C LYS A 178 3.50 16.97 -13.95
N LYS A 179 4.36 16.55 -14.88
CA LYS A 179 4.51 15.14 -15.23
C LYS A 179 5.32 14.42 -14.15
N ALA A 180 5.11 13.11 -13.98
CA ALA A 180 5.87 12.25 -13.06
C ALA A 180 7.39 12.32 -13.28
N LYS A 181 7.83 12.53 -14.52
CA LYS A 181 9.23 12.69 -14.93
C LYS A 181 9.90 13.93 -14.30
N ASN A 182 9.14 14.96 -13.98
CA ASN A 182 9.64 16.25 -13.52
C ASN A 182 9.52 16.43 -12.00
N LEU A 183 9.22 15.38 -11.26
CA LEU A 183 9.16 15.42 -9.80
C LEU A 183 10.57 15.60 -9.21
N ASN A 184 10.71 16.59 -8.33
CA ASN A 184 11.93 16.79 -7.56
C ASN A 184 11.94 15.94 -6.27
N ASN A 185 13.06 15.94 -5.51
CA ASN A 185 13.20 15.17 -4.29
C ASN A 185 12.16 15.53 -3.22
N ARG A 186 11.79 16.79 -3.08
CA ARG A 186 10.83 17.27 -2.08
C ARG A 186 9.41 16.80 -2.41
N GLU A 187 8.98 16.92 -3.66
CA GLU A 187 7.68 16.49 -4.14
C GLU A 187 7.55 14.95 -4.06
N ALA A 188 8.55 14.23 -4.54
CA ALA A 188 8.62 12.78 -4.47
C ALA A 188 8.56 12.25 -3.04
N SER A 189 9.31 12.86 -2.13
CA SER A 189 9.32 12.46 -0.70
C SER A 189 8.00 12.80 -0.01
N LEU A 190 7.30 13.86 -0.43
CA LEU A 190 5.98 14.19 0.09
C LEU A 190 4.93 13.17 -0.37
N MET A 191 4.98 12.75 -1.64
CA MET A 191 4.12 11.68 -2.16
C MET A 191 4.38 10.35 -1.43
N ALA A 192 5.64 9.99 -1.20
CA ALA A 192 5.98 8.78 -0.46
C ALA A 192 5.56 8.86 1.03
N ALA A 193 5.56 10.05 1.61
CA ALA A 193 5.18 10.25 3.01
C ALA A 193 3.68 9.99 3.29
N VAL A 194 2.80 10.07 2.30
CA VAL A 194 1.36 9.84 2.48
C VAL A 194 0.93 8.39 2.23
N LEU A 195 1.82 7.53 1.72
CA LEU A 195 1.50 6.14 1.32
C LEU A 195 0.87 5.27 2.41
N PRO A 196 1.23 5.39 3.70
CA PRO A 196 0.58 4.58 4.73
C PRO A 196 -0.93 4.77 4.82
N ASN A 197 -1.42 6.00 4.61
CA ASN A 197 -2.85 6.29 4.58
C ASN A 197 -3.14 7.50 3.68
N PRO A 198 -3.25 7.30 2.36
CA PRO A 198 -3.41 8.38 1.39
C PRO A 198 -4.79 9.07 1.45
N ILE A 199 -5.73 8.47 2.16
CA ILE A 199 -7.04 9.10 2.41
C ILE A 199 -6.94 10.12 3.54
N LYS A 200 -6.26 9.77 4.64
CA LYS A 200 -6.04 10.63 5.81
C LYS A 200 -4.95 11.68 5.55
N PHE A 201 -3.84 11.25 4.97
CA PHE A 201 -2.67 12.10 4.72
C PHE A 201 -2.80 12.79 3.36
N LYS A 202 -2.87 14.10 3.36
CA LYS A 202 -3.13 14.88 2.14
C LYS A 202 -1.85 15.54 1.63
N ILE A 203 -1.54 15.34 0.35
CA ILE A 203 -0.37 15.95 -0.32
C ILE A 203 -0.52 17.46 -0.38
N ASN A 204 -1.72 17.97 -0.70
CA ASN A 204 -2.00 19.41 -0.84
C ASN A 204 -2.13 20.16 0.50
N LYS A 205 -2.34 19.43 1.62
CA LYS A 205 -2.42 20.03 2.96
C LYS A 205 -1.71 19.11 3.96
N PRO A 206 -0.38 18.97 3.87
CA PRO A 206 0.37 18.03 4.69
C PRO A 206 0.38 18.47 6.16
N SER A 207 0.05 17.53 7.05
CA SER A 207 0.15 17.74 8.50
C SER A 207 1.63 17.82 8.94
N ALA A 208 1.87 18.29 10.17
CA ALA A 208 3.21 18.31 10.77
C ALA A 208 3.85 16.90 10.77
N TYR A 209 3.05 15.85 10.98
CA TYR A 209 3.48 14.47 10.91
C TYR A 209 3.99 14.11 9.49
N VAL A 210 3.21 14.38 8.45
CA VAL A 210 3.59 14.12 7.06
C VAL A 210 4.87 14.86 6.69
N LEU A 211 5.02 16.12 7.14
CA LEU A 211 6.24 16.90 6.90
C LEU A 211 7.47 16.33 7.64
N ARG A 212 7.31 15.80 8.86
CA ARG A 212 8.40 15.10 9.55
C ARG A 212 8.81 13.84 8.80
N ARG A 213 7.82 13.04 8.36
CA ARG A 213 8.05 11.83 7.55
C ARG A 213 8.75 12.17 6.23
N GLN A 214 8.29 13.21 5.51
CA GLN A 214 8.94 13.70 4.30
C GLN A 214 10.42 14.03 4.53
N ARG A 215 10.75 14.77 5.60
CA ARG A 215 12.14 15.12 5.93
C ARG A 215 13.00 13.88 6.17
N LYS A 216 12.49 12.87 6.86
CA LYS A 216 13.20 11.59 7.06
C LYS A 216 13.46 10.87 5.74
N ILE A 217 12.48 10.79 4.86
CA ILE A 217 12.62 10.20 3.52
C ILE A 217 13.67 10.97 2.70
N MET A 218 13.71 12.29 2.78
CA MET A 218 14.69 13.12 2.11
C MET A 218 16.10 12.94 2.69
N GLY A 219 16.23 12.96 4.02
CA GLY A 219 17.52 12.94 4.73
C GLY A 219 18.21 11.58 4.72
N GLY A 220 17.49 10.48 4.52
CA GLY A 220 18.04 9.11 4.53
C GLY A 220 19.04 8.79 3.40
N GLY A 221 19.42 9.76 2.57
CA GLY A 221 20.32 9.55 1.43
C GLY A 221 21.81 9.60 1.75
N ALA A 222 22.21 10.28 2.84
CA ALA A 222 23.63 10.39 3.21
C ALA A 222 24.10 9.23 4.08
N VAL A 223 23.20 8.55 4.79
CA VAL A 223 23.55 7.56 5.82
C VAL A 223 23.68 6.14 5.27
N ILE A 224 22.94 5.80 4.22
CA ILE A 224 22.92 4.43 3.66
C ILE A 224 24.27 4.04 3.01
N ALA A 225 25.06 5.01 2.55
CA ALA A 225 26.35 4.74 1.88
C ALA A 225 27.55 4.58 2.83
N GLN A 226 27.44 4.97 4.13
CA GLN A 226 28.59 5.04 5.03
C GLN A 226 28.37 4.48 6.45
N ALA A 227 27.21 3.88 6.78
CA ALA A 227 26.95 3.42 8.15
C ALA A 227 27.56 2.04 8.44
N LYS A 228 28.32 1.95 9.52
CA LYS A 228 28.71 0.69 10.15
C LYS A 228 27.46 -0.12 10.56
N PRO A 229 27.54 -1.47 10.64
CA PRO A 229 26.37 -2.33 10.90
C PRO A 229 25.55 -1.98 12.14
N GLU A 230 26.15 -1.41 13.17
CA GLU A 230 25.49 -1.06 14.44
C GLU A 230 24.56 0.17 14.33
N VAL A 231 24.92 1.17 13.51
CA VAL A 231 24.10 2.37 13.30
C VAL A 231 22.88 2.07 12.43
N LYS A 232 23.00 1.10 11.51
CA LYS A 232 21.87 0.69 10.65
C LYS A 232 20.69 0.09 11.42
N ALA A 233 20.94 -0.58 12.54
CA ALA A 233 19.89 -1.20 13.34
C ALA A 233 19.01 -0.16 14.07
N GLN A 234 19.62 0.90 14.60
CA GLN A 234 18.91 1.96 15.31
C GLN A 234 18.11 2.86 14.36
N GLU A 235 18.70 3.27 13.24
CA GLU A 235 18.02 4.10 12.25
C GLU A 235 16.90 3.34 11.50
N THR A 236 17.11 2.03 11.27
CA THR A 236 16.05 1.15 10.73
C THR A 236 14.91 1.03 11.73
N GLN A 237 15.22 0.96 13.03
CA GLN A 237 14.23 0.87 14.09
C GLN A 237 13.40 2.18 14.18
N GLU A 238 14.06 3.34 14.16
CA GLU A 238 13.37 4.64 14.15
C GLU A 238 12.55 4.88 12.87
N PHE A 239 13.05 4.41 11.73
CA PHE A 239 12.34 4.46 10.47
C PHE A 239 11.09 3.56 10.49
N PHE A 240 11.18 2.37 11.08
CA PHE A 240 10.06 1.49 11.29
C PHE A 240 9.04 2.07 12.29
N ASP A 241 9.48 2.72 13.36
CA ASP A 241 8.61 3.32 14.36
C ASP A 241 7.67 4.38 13.78
N ILE A 242 8.10 5.09 12.71
CA ILE A 242 7.27 6.08 12.03
C ILE A 242 6.22 5.45 11.11
N LYS A 243 6.50 4.29 10.53
CA LYS A 243 5.62 3.65 9.56
C LYS A 243 4.31 3.14 10.18
N PHE A 244 4.28 2.92 11.48
CA PHE A 244 3.26 2.13 12.15
C PHE A 244 2.32 2.91 13.06
N ASP A 245 2.61 4.18 13.26
CA ASP A 245 1.76 5.03 14.11
C ASP A 245 0.37 5.32 13.51
N ASP A 246 0.11 4.89 12.26
CA ASP A 246 -1.03 5.40 11.50
C ASP A 246 -2.06 4.36 11.05
N GLU A 247 -1.77 3.05 11.10
CA GLU A 247 -2.75 2.06 10.64
C GLU A 247 -3.90 1.80 11.64
N ASP A 248 -3.70 2.09 12.93
CA ASP A 248 -4.64 1.70 14.00
C ASP A 248 -5.59 2.81 14.51
N THR A 249 -5.39 4.07 14.14
CA THR A 249 -6.24 5.16 14.65
C THR A 249 -7.50 5.44 13.83
N ALA A 250 -7.65 4.82 12.67
CA ALA A 250 -8.77 5.10 11.78
C ALA A 250 -10.07 4.35 12.10
N GLU A 251 -10.09 3.45 13.09
CA GLU A 251 -11.22 2.53 13.28
C GLU A 251 -11.95 2.61 14.64
N LYS A 252 -11.61 3.58 15.50
CA LYS A 252 -12.23 3.69 16.84
C LYS A 252 -12.93 5.00 17.15
N GLU A 253 -13.32 5.79 16.19
CA GLU A 253 -14.33 6.83 16.43
C GLU A 253 -15.67 6.36 15.86
N ASN A 254 -16.38 5.56 16.67
CA ASN A 254 -17.81 5.34 16.51
C ASN A 254 -18.53 6.52 17.21
N PRO A 255 -19.29 7.35 16.48
CA PRO A 255 -20.08 8.40 17.08
C PRO A 255 -21.41 7.81 17.58
N GLN A 256 -21.40 7.26 18.77
CA GLN A 256 -22.62 7.05 19.55
C GLN A 256 -22.41 7.69 20.93
N ALA A 257 -22.53 8.98 20.97
CA ALA A 257 -22.91 9.69 22.18
C ALA A 257 -24.35 10.16 21.99
N THR A 258 -25.28 9.41 22.52
CA THR A 258 -26.66 9.84 22.79
C THR A 258 -26.65 11.08 23.66
N PRO A 259 -27.54 12.05 23.43
CA PRO A 259 -27.70 13.19 24.33
C PRO A 259 -28.35 12.70 25.62
N SER A 260 -27.66 12.87 26.75
CA SER A 260 -28.27 12.73 28.04
C SER A 260 -29.19 13.93 28.30
N GLU A 261 -30.45 13.61 28.56
CA GLU A 261 -31.49 14.49 29.03
C GLU A 261 -31.05 15.33 30.25
N SER A 262 -31.34 16.60 30.17
CA SER A 262 -31.42 17.48 31.34
C SER A 262 -32.60 17.09 32.19
N PRO A 263 -32.47 16.99 33.51
CA PRO A 263 -33.61 17.05 34.39
C PRO A 263 -33.97 18.51 34.66
N ALA A 264 -35.22 18.81 34.37
CA ALA A 264 -35.88 20.04 34.77
C ALA A 264 -35.88 20.19 36.30
N GLY A 265 -35.67 21.41 36.71
CA GLY A 265 -35.62 21.81 38.03
C GLY A 265 -36.89 21.94 38.76
N GLU A 266 -37.02 22.20 39.92
CA GLU A 266 -38.15 22.73 40.65
C GLU A 266 -37.68 23.81 41.63
N ASN A 267 -38.31 24.97 41.46
CA ASN A 267 -38.89 25.87 42.41
C ASN A 267 -38.52 25.78 43.91
N SER A 268 -38.22 26.84 44.49
CA SER A 268 -39.10 27.64 45.36
C SER A 268 -38.32 28.56 46.28
N ASN A 269 -38.92 29.71 46.38
CA ASN A 269 -38.75 30.84 47.31
C ASN A 269 -37.63 31.82 47.01
#